data_f17342ed369e3eca8ad44abd49a52171
#
_entry.id   f17342ed369e3eca8ad44abd49a52171
#
_cell.length_a   1.000
_cell.length_b   1.000
_cell.length_c   1.000
_cell.angle_alpha   90.00
_cell.angle_beta   90.00
_cell.angle_gamma   90.00
#
_symmetry.space_group_name_H-M   'P 1'
#
loop_
_entity.id
_entity.type
_entity.pdbx_description
1 polymer ?
#
loop_
_entity_poly.entity_id
_entity_poly.type
_entity_poly.pdbx_seq_one_letter_code
_entity_poly.pdbx_strand_id
1 'polypeptide(L)'
;MGAMPVLLFVLGVGSSAASSFGEVAAHRPVVSHHLGTFNGKHVQYTATVEGIDVPDAKGNPAARVVSFSYTDDNPHDSASRPVMFVFNGGPITASLWLHLGIMGPKRVSIPDDLSADPSTYKLVDNVYSPLDVADLVFIDPASTGFSRVLPGTSPESYFSVSADAQQVTAFISTWLMQHGRLSSPAYLLGESYGTIRAAEVAAQLAELPHPILLKGVALMGEAINIVEYRQRQQNIVSYAVSLPTLAALAWYHNKVVRKDKTLEQFVQEAWRFAQTEYLTALFKGNSIDAAERDRIAQRLEEYSGIPAAYYREHDLRITKERYRGELLKDRGLLLGRNDGRYVAPMTDKGLAEDPSSVITVGFKRFFTDYLRKDLDVDWPDEYVVLKEVGLEEWKWGGSGPFADWPYGDRLLKVMKANPRFRVLIGNGYEDTQTTVGAAAYAVRQAGWPEGRARLSFYEGGHMAYTVERSAKMFTDDVRTLIGASWPAQLAR
;
A
#
# COMPACT_ATOMS: atom_id res chain seq x y z
N MET A 1 -10.62 -21.15 28.50
CA MET A 1 -9.36 -21.84 28.17
C MET A 1 -9.67 -22.80 27.04
N GLY A 2 -9.30 -22.51 25.82
CA GLY A 2 -9.49 -23.36 24.67
C GLY A 2 -8.62 -22.80 23.56
N ALA A 3 -7.39 -23.30 23.44
CA ALA A 3 -6.50 -23.00 22.34
C ALA A 3 -7.08 -23.65 21.07
N MET A 4 -7.35 -22.87 20.04
CA MET A 4 -7.65 -23.39 18.71
C MET A 4 -6.34 -23.73 18.00
N PRO A 5 -6.22 -24.93 17.42
CA PRO A 5 -4.99 -25.34 16.75
C PRO A 5 -4.82 -24.62 15.41
N VAL A 6 -3.61 -24.15 15.19
CA VAL A 6 -3.10 -23.76 13.89
C VAL A 6 -2.95 -25.04 13.07
N LEU A 7 -3.70 -25.19 11.99
CA LEU A 7 -3.56 -26.30 11.08
C LEU A 7 -2.31 -26.08 10.22
N LEU A 8 -1.23 -26.77 10.60
CA LEU A 8 -0.07 -26.99 9.72
C LEU A 8 -0.48 -28.00 8.64
N PHE A 9 -0.47 -27.58 7.39
CA PHE A 9 -0.42 -28.52 6.27
C PHE A 9 1.01 -29.02 6.12
N VAL A 10 1.24 -30.23 6.58
CA VAL A 10 2.44 -30.98 6.24
C VAL A 10 2.23 -31.55 4.84
N LEU A 11 2.87 -30.97 3.85
CA LEU A 11 3.05 -31.58 2.54
C LEU A 11 4.40 -32.30 2.51
N GLY A 12 4.33 -33.49 1.93
CA GLY A 12 5.33 -34.54 1.96
C GLY A 12 6.74 -34.12 1.54
N VAL A 13 7.67 -34.82 2.14
CA VAL A 13 9.09 -34.87 1.83
C VAL A 13 9.30 -35.20 0.35
N GLY A 14 9.51 -34.15 -0.46
CA GLY A 14 10.03 -34.24 -1.82
C GLY A 14 11.52 -33.95 -1.78
N SER A 15 12.30 -34.92 -2.24
CA SER A 15 13.74 -34.90 -2.46
C SER A 15 14.22 -33.50 -2.90
N SER A 16 15.17 -32.92 -2.14
CA SER A 16 15.92 -31.73 -2.54
C SER A 16 16.78 -32.05 -3.76
N ALA A 17 16.26 -31.74 -4.94
CA ALA A 17 17.13 -31.52 -6.08
C ALA A 17 17.82 -30.17 -5.80
N ALA A 18 19.13 -30.19 -5.60
CA ALA A 18 19.95 -28.99 -5.66
C ALA A 18 19.71 -28.36 -7.03
N SER A 19 18.90 -27.28 -7.06
CA SER A 19 18.74 -26.49 -8.26
C SER A 19 20.11 -25.88 -8.57
N SER A 20 20.69 -26.30 -9.68
CA SER A 20 21.82 -25.59 -10.30
C SER A 20 21.38 -24.14 -10.43
N PHE A 21 22.07 -23.23 -9.74
CA PHE A 21 21.91 -21.79 -9.92
C PHE A 21 22.33 -21.49 -11.36
N GLY A 22 21.33 -21.48 -12.27
CA GLY A 22 21.56 -21.05 -13.65
C GLY A 22 22.01 -19.61 -13.66
N GLU A 23 22.84 -19.27 -14.63
CA GLU A 23 23.26 -17.92 -14.91
C GLU A 23 22.01 -17.02 -15.04
N VAL A 24 21.89 -15.97 -14.22
CA VAL A 24 20.77 -15.02 -14.33
C VAL A 24 20.90 -14.31 -15.66
N ALA A 25 19.98 -14.55 -16.57
CA ALA A 25 20.04 -14.01 -17.92
C ALA A 25 20.10 -12.47 -17.87
N ALA A 26 21.12 -11.91 -18.47
CA ALA A 26 21.23 -10.47 -18.68
C ALA A 26 20.43 -10.09 -19.92
N HIS A 27 19.13 -9.83 -19.78
CA HIS A 27 18.33 -9.33 -20.88
C HIS A 27 18.81 -7.94 -21.31
N ARG A 28 18.87 -7.71 -22.63
CA ARG A 28 19.06 -6.34 -23.14
C ARG A 28 17.85 -5.49 -22.83
N PRO A 29 18.02 -4.19 -22.58
CA PRO A 29 16.88 -3.29 -22.46
C PRO A 29 15.96 -3.40 -23.67
N VAL A 30 14.65 -3.44 -23.41
CA VAL A 30 13.62 -3.38 -24.44
C VAL A 30 13.04 -1.96 -24.44
N VAL A 31 12.99 -1.34 -25.60
CA VAL A 31 12.54 0.05 -25.77
C VAL A 31 11.43 0.08 -26.80
N SER A 32 10.30 0.70 -26.45
CA SER A 32 9.17 0.91 -27.35
C SER A 32 8.64 2.34 -27.24
N HIS A 33 8.06 2.87 -28.33
CA HIS A 33 7.56 4.25 -28.42
C HIS A 33 6.05 4.27 -28.52
N HIS A 34 5.43 5.17 -27.78
CA HIS A 34 3.99 5.21 -27.61
C HIS A 34 3.44 6.62 -27.66
N LEU A 35 2.12 6.70 -27.84
CA LEU A 35 1.34 7.91 -27.73
C LEU A 35 0.16 7.65 -26.78
N GLY A 36 -0.04 8.53 -25.81
CA GLY A 36 -1.16 8.43 -24.88
C GLY A 36 -1.81 9.79 -24.61
N THR A 37 -2.99 9.75 -24.00
CA THR A 37 -3.69 10.95 -23.52
C THR A 37 -3.87 10.83 -22.01
N PHE A 38 -3.20 11.69 -21.26
CA PHE A 38 -3.20 11.69 -19.81
C PHE A 38 -3.70 13.03 -19.28
N ASN A 39 -4.75 13.02 -18.46
CA ASN A 39 -5.39 14.24 -17.97
C ASN A 39 -5.69 15.28 -19.08
N GLY A 40 -6.10 14.77 -20.23
CA GLY A 40 -6.41 15.60 -21.41
C GLY A 40 -5.20 16.09 -22.24
N LYS A 41 -3.97 15.75 -21.85
CA LYS A 41 -2.75 16.08 -22.60
C LYS A 41 -2.29 14.90 -23.45
N HIS A 42 -1.94 15.16 -24.70
CA HIS A 42 -1.27 14.17 -25.56
C HIS A 42 0.21 14.13 -25.20
N VAL A 43 0.72 12.93 -24.90
CA VAL A 43 2.12 12.70 -24.54
C VAL A 43 2.68 11.61 -25.43
N GLN A 44 3.76 11.91 -26.15
CA GLN A 44 4.62 10.91 -26.76
C GLN A 44 5.61 10.44 -25.72
N TYR A 45 5.74 9.14 -25.52
CA TYR A 45 6.59 8.61 -24.48
C TYR A 45 7.31 7.34 -24.91
N THR A 46 8.48 7.15 -24.34
CA THR A 46 9.27 5.94 -24.47
C THR A 46 9.03 5.05 -23.25
N ALA A 47 8.70 3.78 -23.49
CA ALA A 47 8.71 2.73 -22.47
C ALA A 47 10.03 1.98 -22.55
N THR A 48 10.71 1.82 -21.42
CA THR A 48 11.95 1.04 -21.31
C THR A 48 11.80 -0.02 -20.22
N VAL A 49 12.11 -1.27 -20.56
CA VAL A 49 12.19 -2.38 -19.62
C VAL A 49 13.65 -2.81 -19.52
N GLU A 50 14.24 -2.62 -18.35
CA GLU A 50 15.67 -2.85 -18.15
C GLU A 50 15.98 -3.40 -16.78
N GLY A 51 17.12 -4.12 -16.66
CA GLY A 51 17.67 -4.60 -15.41
C GLY A 51 18.92 -3.83 -15.00
N ILE A 52 18.97 -3.39 -13.75
CA ILE A 52 20.12 -2.74 -13.13
C ILE A 52 20.67 -3.62 -12.03
N ASP A 53 21.97 -3.90 -12.07
CA ASP A 53 22.64 -4.64 -11.00
C ASP A 53 22.86 -3.74 -9.80
N VAL A 54 22.33 -4.17 -8.64
CA VAL A 54 22.45 -3.45 -7.38
C VAL A 54 23.43 -4.16 -6.45
N PRO A 55 24.27 -3.41 -5.70
CA PRO A 55 25.27 -3.99 -4.84
C PRO A 55 24.70 -4.44 -3.48
N ASP A 56 25.43 -5.37 -2.84
CA ASP A 56 25.32 -5.64 -1.40
C ASP A 56 25.97 -4.53 -0.56
N ALA A 57 25.94 -4.67 0.77
CA ALA A 57 26.58 -3.74 1.69
C ALA A 57 28.12 -3.65 1.54
N LYS A 58 28.76 -4.58 0.81
CA LYS A 58 30.22 -4.60 0.54
C LYS A 58 30.54 -4.02 -0.85
N GLY A 59 29.51 -3.65 -1.63
CA GLY A 59 29.68 -3.12 -2.98
C GLY A 59 29.76 -4.18 -4.09
N ASN A 60 29.55 -5.47 -3.78
CA ASN A 60 29.50 -6.51 -4.80
C ASN A 60 28.13 -6.59 -5.46
N PRO A 61 28.02 -6.81 -6.78
CA PRO A 61 26.73 -7.06 -7.42
C PRO A 61 26.00 -8.21 -6.73
N ALA A 62 24.75 -7.97 -6.28
CA ALA A 62 24.02 -8.92 -5.44
C ALA A 62 22.62 -9.26 -5.99
N ALA A 63 21.98 -8.34 -6.69
CA ALA A 63 20.73 -8.60 -7.39
C ALA A 63 20.66 -7.81 -8.69
N ARG A 64 19.95 -8.35 -9.66
CA ARG A 64 19.47 -7.59 -10.84
C ARG A 64 18.05 -7.18 -10.59
N VAL A 65 17.82 -5.87 -10.44
CA VAL A 65 16.52 -5.26 -10.24
C VAL A 65 16.00 -4.77 -11.57
N VAL A 66 14.84 -5.27 -11.99
CA VAL A 66 14.18 -4.90 -13.25
C VAL A 66 13.15 -3.81 -12.98
N SER A 67 13.10 -2.85 -13.89
CA SER A 67 12.12 -1.76 -13.87
C SER A 67 11.42 -1.58 -15.20
N PHE A 68 10.27 -0.93 -15.12
CA PHE A 68 9.48 -0.45 -16.26
C PHE A 68 9.43 1.06 -16.16
N SER A 69 10.11 1.79 -17.04
CA SER A 69 10.12 3.25 -17.05
C SER A 69 9.33 3.79 -18.23
N TYR A 70 8.62 4.88 -17.99
CA TYR A 70 7.86 5.64 -18.99
C TYR A 70 8.34 7.08 -18.94
N THR A 71 9.00 7.54 -20.01
CA THR A 71 9.60 8.86 -20.07
C THR A 71 8.99 9.67 -21.23
N ASP A 72 8.67 10.93 -20.97
CA ASP A 72 8.17 11.86 -22.01
C ASP A 72 9.28 12.12 -23.05
N ASP A 73 8.98 11.89 -24.33
CA ASP A 73 9.95 12.05 -25.43
C ASP A 73 10.25 13.51 -25.77
N ASN A 74 9.34 14.43 -25.39
CA ASN A 74 9.44 15.84 -25.74
C ASN A 74 9.41 16.75 -24.49
N PRO A 75 10.23 16.52 -23.46
CA PRO A 75 10.33 17.45 -22.36
C PRO A 75 11.09 18.69 -22.80
N HIS A 76 10.61 19.88 -22.45
CA HIS A 76 11.34 21.13 -22.70
C HIS A 76 12.70 21.16 -22.00
N ASP A 77 12.78 20.47 -20.86
CA ASP A 77 14.01 20.23 -20.10
C ASP A 77 13.88 18.89 -19.35
N SER A 78 14.50 17.85 -19.86
CA SER A 78 14.45 16.52 -19.27
C SER A 78 15.06 16.48 -17.86
N ALA A 79 16.07 17.30 -17.57
CA ALA A 79 16.72 17.35 -16.26
C ALA A 79 15.82 17.99 -15.19
N SER A 80 14.86 18.83 -15.57
CA SER A 80 13.92 19.46 -14.65
C SER A 80 12.61 18.70 -14.49
N ARG A 81 12.29 17.77 -15.40
CA ARG A 81 11.07 16.97 -15.33
C ARG A 81 11.10 16.03 -14.13
N PRO A 82 10.03 16.01 -13.30
CA PRO A 82 9.96 15.10 -12.15
C PRO A 82 10.06 13.63 -12.56
N VAL A 83 10.64 12.80 -11.68
CA VAL A 83 10.65 11.34 -11.80
C VAL A 83 9.99 10.76 -10.55
N MET A 84 9.01 9.87 -10.74
CA MET A 84 8.36 9.17 -9.65
C MET A 84 8.70 7.68 -9.70
N PHE A 85 9.33 7.18 -8.63
CA PHE A 85 9.63 5.77 -8.43
C PHE A 85 8.49 5.10 -7.67
N VAL A 86 7.95 4.03 -8.25
CA VAL A 86 6.72 3.38 -7.81
C VAL A 86 6.99 1.93 -7.47
N PHE A 87 6.49 1.46 -6.33
CA PHE A 87 6.63 0.08 -5.89
C PHE A 87 5.48 -0.34 -4.96
N ASN A 88 5.09 -1.60 -5.07
CA ASN A 88 4.11 -2.21 -4.17
C ASN A 88 4.77 -2.68 -2.86
N GLY A 89 3.98 -3.29 -1.99
CA GLY A 89 4.37 -3.77 -0.67
C GLY A 89 4.71 -5.25 -0.61
N GLY A 90 3.91 -5.98 0.07
CA GLY A 90 4.02 -7.42 0.28
C GLY A 90 4.49 -7.84 1.67
N PRO A 91 5.81 -7.99 1.98
CA PRO A 91 6.97 -7.18 1.57
C PRO A 91 7.55 -7.40 0.18
N ILE A 92 7.53 -8.59 -0.35
CA ILE A 92 8.21 -8.92 -1.61
C ILE A 92 7.16 -9.14 -2.70
N THR A 93 6.64 -8.03 -3.26
CA THR A 93 5.66 -8.01 -4.34
C THR A 93 6.15 -7.14 -5.48
N ALA A 94 5.94 -7.60 -6.71
CA ALA A 94 6.20 -6.82 -7.92
C ALA A 94 5.32 -5.56 -7.97
N SER A 95 5.72 -4.56 -8.74
CA SER A 95 5.03 -3.28 -8.88
C SER A 95 3.69 -3.35 -9.65
N LEU A 96 3.28 -4.54 -10.04
CA LEU A 96 2.13 -4.85 -10.89
C LEU A 96 0.83 -4.16 -10.49
N TRP A 97 0.51 -4.11 -9.18
CA TRP A 97 -0.77 -3.59 -8.70
C TRP A 97 -0.89 -2.08 -8.92
N LEU A 98 0.14 -1.31 -8.56
CA LEU A 98 0.18 0.13 -8.86
C LEU A 98 0.37 0.38 -10.35
N HIS A 99 1.14 -0.45 -11.05
CA HIS A 99 1.43 -0.30 -12.46
C HIS A 99 0.14 -0.38 -13.29
N LEU A 100 -0.56 -1.52 -13.26
CA LEU A 100 -1.82 -1.72 -13.99
C LEU A 100 -3.07 -1.30 -13.22
N GLY A 101 -2.95 -0.93 -11.95
CA GLY A 101 -4.08 -0.44 -11.18
C GLY A 101 -4.40 1.01 -11.47
N ILE A 102 -3.35 1.88 -11.55
CA ILE A 102 -3.61 3.31 -11.65
C ILE A 102 -2.46 4.15 -12.21
N MET A 103 -1.19 3.79 -11.98
CA MET A 103 -0.09 4.70 -12.27
C MET A 103 0.43 4.58 -13.70
N GLY A 104 0.45 3.38 -14.28
CA GLY A 104 0.95 3.14 -15.63
C GLY A 104 0.07 3.71 -16.75
N PRO A 105 0.54 3.69 -18.02
CA PRO A 105 -0.21 4.17 -19.17
C PRO A 105 -1.45 3.34 -19.49
N LYS A 106 -1.49 2.09 -19.05
CA LYS A 106 -2.64 1.19 -19.13
C LYS A 106 -3.11 0.83 -17.73
N ARG A 107 -4.41 0.55 -17.57
CA ARG A 107 -4.97 0.08 -16.31
C ARG A 107 -5.99 -1.02 -16.50
N VAL A 108 -6.17 -1.84 -15.47
CA VAL A 108 -7.29 -2.78 -15.41
C VAL A 108 -8.54 -2.02 -14.98
N SER A 109 -9.54 -2.02 -15.84
CA SER A 109 -10.86 -1.48 -15.52
C SER A 109 -11.70 -2.58 -14.87
N ILE A 110 -12.13 -2.33 -13.63
CA ILE A 110 -13.00 -3.20 -12.85
C ILE A 110 -14.39 -2.56 -12.82
N PRO A 111 -15.46 -3.30 -13.12
CA PRO A 111 -16.83 -2.77 -13.03
C PRO A 111 -17.18 -2.31 -11.60
N ASP A 112 -18.03 -1.30 -11.48
CA ASP A 112 -18.57 -0.84 -10.18
C ASP A 112 -19.49 -1.89 -9.52
N ASP A 113 -20.03 -2.81 -10.29
CA ASP A 113 -20.75 -3.98 -9.78
C ASP A 113 -19.75 -5.00 -9.21
N LEU A 114 -19.64 -5.04 -7.89
CA LEU A 114 -18.71 -5.93 -7.18
C LEU A 114 -19.02 -7.42 -7.34
N SER A 115 -20.21 -7.78 -7.88
CA SER A 115 -20.57 -9.16 -8.24
C SER A 115 -20.15 -9.53 -9.67
N ALA A 116 -19.61 -8.59 -10.44
CA ALA A 116 -19.21 -8.82 -11.82
C ALA A 116 -18.15 -9.92 -11.92
N ASP A 117 -18.30 -10.81 -12.90
CA ASP A 117 -17.33 -11.85 -13.17
C ASP A 117 -15.99 -11.23 -13.59
N PRO A 118 -14.85 -11.64 -13.02
CA PRO A 118 -13.52 -11.15 -13.40
C PRO A 118 -13.17 -11.29 -14.89
N SER A 119 -13.88 -12.18 -15.63
CA SER A 119 -13.74 -12.29 -17.09
C SER A 119 -14.18 -11.02 -17.83
N THR A 120 -15.00 -10.17 -17.17
CA THR A 120 -15.46 -8.88 -17.72
C THR A 120 -14.43 -7.76 -17.57
N TYR A 121 -13.39 -7.95 -16.74
CA TYR A 121 -12.31 -6.98 -16.55
C TYR A 121 -11.55 -6.76 -17.86
N LYS A 122 -11.13 -5.52 -18.09
CA LYS A 122 -10.47 -5.13 -19.34
C LYS A 122 -9.21 -4.33 -19.05
N LEU A 123 -8.20 -4.54 -19.86
CA LEU A 123 -7.07 -3.62 -19.95
C LEU A 123 -7.48 -2.46 -20.86
N VAL A 124 -7.38 -1.23 -20.34
CA VAL A 124 -7.77 0.00 -21.04
C VAL A 124 -6.67 1.06 -20.94
N ASP A 125 -6.72 2.07 -21.79
CA ASP A 125 -5.88 3.25 -21.65
C ASP A 125 -6.15 3.96 -20.33
N ASN A 126 -5.10 4.35 -19.63
CA ASN A 126 -5.24 5.01 -18.34
C ASN A 126 -5.16 6.52 -18.49
N VAL A 127 -6.29 7.15 -18.72
CA VAL A 127 -6.38 8.62 -18.84
C VAL A 127 -6.02 9.36 -17.54
N TYR A 128 -5.93 8.64 -16.41
CA TYR A 128 -5.59 9.19 -15.11
C TYR A 128 -4.10 9.14 -14.77
N SER A 129 -3.29 8.39 -15.54
CA SER A 129 -1.84 8.29 -15.28
C SER A 129 -1.20 9.68 -15.14
N PRO A 130 -0.34 9.91 -14.13
CA PRO A 130 0.35 11.18 -13.96
C PRO A 130 1.54 11.38 -14.90
N LEU A 131 1.62 10.61 -15.99
CA LEU A 131 2.64 10.76 -17.03
C LEU A 131 2.56 12.13 -17.73
N ASP A 132 1.47 12.88 -17.56
CA ASP A 132 1.37 14.27 -18.01
C ASP A 132 2.23 15.27 -17.21
N VAL A 133 2.71 14.89 -16.01
CA VAL A 133 3.48 15.77 -15.10
C VAL A 133 4.79 15.18 -14.59
N ALA A 134 5.01 13.86 -14.72
CA ALA A 134 6.23 13.19 -14.27
C ALA A 134 6.54 11.97 -15.11
N ASP A 135 7.81 11.61 -15.21
CA ASP A 135 8.20 10.29 -15.68
C ASP A 135 7.97 9.26 -14.55
N LEU A 136 7.65 8.03 -14.94
CA LEU A 136 7.26 6.98 -14.02
C LEU A 136 8.24 5.81 -14.14
N VAL A 137 8.73 5.31 -13.00
CA VAL A 137 9.64 4.17 -12.93
C VAL A 137 9.09 3.16 -11.94
N PHE A 138 8.59 2.04 -12.43
CA PHE A 138 8.07 0.94 -11.63
C PHE A 138 9.19 -0.03 -11.31
N ILE A 139 9.42 -0.30 -10.03
CA ILE A 139 10.53 -1.12 -9.54
C ILE A 139 9.99 -2.45 -9.03
N ASP A 140 10.47 -3.54 -9.56
CA ASP A 140 10.24 -4.87 -9.01
C ASP A 140 11.41 -5.23 -8.08
N PRO A 141 11.20 -5.36 -6.75
CA PRO A 141 12.26 -5.75 -5.82
C PRO A 141 12.85 -7.12 -6.16
N ALA A 142 14.07 -7.40 -5.69
CA ALA A 142 14.73 -8.68 -5.88
C ALA A 142 13.82 -9.88 -5.55
N SER A 143 13.81 -10.89 -6.39
CA SER A 143 12.96 -12.08 -6.35
C SER A 143 11.50 -11.84 -6.76
N THR A 144 11.16 -10.68 -7.34
CA THR A 144 9.84 -10.41 -7.91
C THR A 144 9.95 -9.96 -9.37
N GLY A 145 8.82 -9.97 -10.08
CA GLY A 145 8.81 -9.65 -11.50
C GLY A 145 9.84 -10.48 -12.26
N PHE A 146 10.65 -9.80 -13.02
CA PHE A 146 11.85 -10.38 -13.65
C PHE A 146 13.13 -10.16 -12.83
N SER A 147 13.04 -9.52 -11.67
CA SER A 147 14.20 -9.27 -10.79
C SER A 147 14.66 -10.55 -10.11
N ARG A 148 15.95 -10.76 -10.07
CA ARG A 148 16.58 -11.98 -9.50
C ARG A 148 17.78 -11.61 -8.63
N VAL A 149 18.03 -12.39 -7.59
CA VAL A 149 19.31 -12.35 -6.88
C VAL A 149 20.39 -12.97 -7.76
N LEU A 150 21.58 -12.41 -7.71
CA LEU A 150 22.72 -12.89 -8.49
C LEU A 150 23.39 -14.10 -7.81
N PRO A 151 24.12 -14.94 -8.58
CA PRO A 151 24.86 -16.08 -8.03
C PRO A 151 25.77 -15.66 -6.87
N GLY A 152 25.73 -16.42 -5.78
CA GLY A 152 26.47 -16.13 -4.55
C GLY A 152 25.72 -15.26 -3.53
N THR A 153 24.53 -14.73 -3.88
CA THR A 153 23.66 -14.00 -2.96
C THR A 153 22.45 -14.86 -2.59
N SER A 154 22.13 -14.91 -1.29
CA SER A 154 20.90 -15.55 -0.81
C SER A 154 19.71 -14.58 -0.86
N PRO A 155 18.51 -15.00 -1.31
CA PRO A 155 17.30 -14.19 -1.25
C PRO A 155 16.98 -13.64 0.14
N GLU A 156 17.28 -14.42 1.19
CA GLU A 156 17.04 -14.06 2.59
C GLU A 156 17.87 -12.84 3.04
N SER A 157 18.95 -12.49 2.31
CA SER A 157 19.70 -11.25 2.56
C SER A 157 18.87 -9.99 2.42
N TYR A 158 17.76 -10.05 1.66
CA TYR A 158 16.81 -8.97 1.45
C TYR A 158 15.61 -9.02 2.40
N PHE A 159 15.49 -10.02 3.30
CA PHE A 159 14.33 -10.19 4.18
C PHE A 159 14.38 -9.26 5.41
N SER A 160 14.63 -7.99 5.15
CA SER A 160 14.54 -6.94 6.17
C SER A 160 14.17 -5.60 5.53
N VAL A 161 13.53 -4.72 6.31
CA VAL A 161 13.19 -3.37 5.84
C VAL A 161 14.43 -2.61 5.37
N SER A 162 15.53 -2.69 6.11
CA SER A 162 16.76 -1.96 5.78
C SER A 162 17.42 -2.47 4.50
N ALA A 163 17.55 -3.80 4.33
CA ALA A 163 18.19 -4.37 3.14
C ALA A 163 17.30 -4.23 1.90
N ASP A 164 15.98 -4.38 2.07
CA ASP A 164 15.00 -4.16 1.02
C ASP A 164 15.02 -2.69 0.55
N ALA A 165 15.05 -1.73 1.47
CA ALA A 165 15.19 -0.32 1.11
C ALA A 165 16.56 -0.01 0.47
N GLN A 166 17.64 -0.67 0.90
CA GLN A 166 18.98 -0.46 0.35
C GLN A 166 19.06 -0.84 -1.13
N GLN A 167 18.47 -1.96 -1.55
CA GLN A 167 18.44 -2.33 -2.98
C GLN A 167 17.69 -1.28 -3.81
N VAL A 168 16.55 -0.76 -3.30
CA VAL A 168 15.75 0.26 -3.99
C VAL A 168 16.50 1.59 -4.04
N THR A 169 17.18 1.98 -2.96
CA THR A 169 18.03 3.18 -2.89
C THR A 169 19.17 3.11 -3.90
N ALA A 170 19.86 1.97 -3.97
CA ALA A 170 20.93 1.75 -4.94
C ALA A 170 20.41 1.77 -6.37
N PHE A 171 19.26 1.12 -6.63
CA PHE A 171 18.59 1.15 -7.92
C PHE A 171 18.28 2.59 -8.35
N ILE A 172 17.57 3.38 -7.51
CA ILE A 172 17.18 4.77 -7.81
C ILE A 172 18.41 5.62 -8.14
N SER A 173 19.47 5.52 -7.35
CA SER A 173 20.70 6.29 -7.57
C SER A 173 21.36 5.94 -8.89
N THR A 174 21.43 4.65 -9.20
CA THR A 174 22.02 4.16 -10.45
C THR A 174 21.19 4.53 -11.65
N TRP A 175 19.86 4.37 -11.56
CA TRP A 175 18.92 4.75 -12.64
C TRP A 175 19.04 6.24 -12.98
N LEU A 176 18.98 7.11 -11.96
CA LEU A 176 19.09 8.56 -12.15
C LEU A 176 20.45 8.95 -12.78
N MET A 177 21.53 8.27 -12.41
CA MET A 177 22.85 8.50 -12.99
C MET A 177 22.92 8.04 -14.45
N GLN A 178 22.48 6.81 -14.74
CA GLN A 178 22.56 6.23 -16.09
C GLN A 178 21.69 6.99 -17.11
N HIS A 179 20.53 7.51 -16.65
CA HIS A 179 19.61 8.28 -17.49
C HIS A 179 19.87 9.80 -17.49
N GLY A 180 20.97 10.28 -16.86
CA GLY A 180 21.30 11.72 -16.80
C GLY A 180 20.30 12.56 -16.02
N ARG A 181 19.61 11.96 -15.01
CA ARG A 181 18.49 12.57 -14.29
C ARG A 181 18.80 12.91 -12.83
N LEU A 182 20.07 13.00 -12.43
CA LEU A 182 20.49 13.32 -11.05
C LEU A 182 19.97 14.67 -10.54
N SER A 183 19.71 15.63 -11.44
CA SER A 183 19.13 16.94 -11.10
C SER A 183 17.60 16.98 -11.12
N SER A 184 16.94 15.93 -11.59
CA SER A 184 15.49 15.84 -11.64
C SER A 184 14.90 15.78 -10.23
N PRO A 185 13.76 16.48 -9.97
CA PRO A 185 12.99 16.29 -8.75
C PRO A 185 12.50 14.85 -8.65
N ALA A 186 12.91 14.12 -7.62
CA ALA A 186 12.50 12.75 -7.39
C ALA A 186 11.32 12.66 -6.42
N TYR A 187 10.45 11.70 -6.66
CA TYR A 187 9.30 11.34 -5.82
C TYR A 187 9.25 9.84 -5.63
N LEU A 188 8.70 9.38 -4.50
CA LEU A 188 8.43 7.97 -4.25
C LEU A 188 6.93 7.74 -4.11
N LEU A 189 6.46 6.59 -4.57
CA LEU A 189 5.12 6.09 -4.27
C LEU A 189 5.21 4.64 -3.84
N GLY A 190 4.78 4.38 -2.60
CA GLY A 190 4.70 3.03 -2.03
C GLY A 190 3.28 2.68 -1.60
N GLU A 191 2.90 1.41 -1.79
CA GLU A 191 1.63 0.87 -1.32
C GLU A 191 1.84 -0.17 -0.23
N SER A 192 0.98 -0.16 0.82
CA SER A 192 1.01 -1.16 1.89
C SER A 192 2.37 -1.19 2.60
N TYR A 193 3.02 -2.35 2.72
CA TYR A 193 4.40 -2.43 3.18
C TYR A 193 5.34 -1.48 2.38
N GLY A 194 5.05 -1.21 1.13
CA GLY A 194 5.80 -0.24 0.32
C GLY A 194 5.82 1.17 0.91
N THR A 195 4.91 1.51 1.83
CA THR A 195 4.93 2.79 2.57
C THR A 195 6.05 2.81 3.61
N ILE A 196 6.33 1.69 4.26
CA ILE A 196 7.47 1.49 5.15
C ILE A 196 8.77 1.56 4.34
N ARG A 197 8.84 0.83 3.22
CA ARG A 197 9.96 0.91 2.26
C ARG A 197 10.22 2.34 1.83
N ALA A 198 9.18 3.10 1.45
CA ALA A 198 9.31 4.49 0.99
C ALA A 198 9.88 5.40 2.08
N ALA A 199 9.50 5.22 3.34
CA ALA A 199 10.03 5.99 4.46
C ALA A 199 11.53 5.72 4.68
N GLU A 200 11.94 4.44 4.64
CA GLU A 200 13.33 4.05 4.81
C GLU A 200 14.19 4.47 3.59
N VAL A 201 13.70 4.26 2.36
CA VAL A 201 14.37 4.72 1.12
C VAL A 201 14.55 6.25 1.14
N ALA A 202 13.52 7.01 1.56
CA ALA A 202 13.62 8.46 1.65
C ALA A 202 14.74 8.91 2.60
N ALA A 203 14.89 8.23 3.75
CA ALA A 203 15.97 8.50 4.69
C ALA A 203 17.34 8.13 4.10
N GLN A 204 17.47 6.95 3.49
CA GLN A 204 18.72 6.50 2.89
C GLN A 204 19.17 7.41 1.72
N LEU A 205 18.24 7.83 0.84
CA LEU A 205 18.54 8.77 -0.25
C LEU A 205 19.03 10.13 0.26
N ALA A 206 18.50 10.60 1.40
CA ALA A 206 18.91 11.86 2.02
C ALA A 206 20.31 11.76 2.71
N GLU A 207 20.73 10.55 3.09
CA GLU A 207 22.00 10.28 3.76
C GLU A 207 23.14 9.93 2.78
N LEU A 208 22.87 9.84 1.47
CA LEU A 208 23.93 9.61 0.47
C LEU A 208 24.96 10.73 0.47
N PRO A 209 26.24 10.44 0.12
CA PRO A 209 27.30 11.47 -0.04
C PRO A 209 26.90 12.60 -0.99
N HIS A 210 26.10 12.27 -2.01
CA HIS A 210 25.44 13.20 -2.92
C HIS A 210 23.93 12.97 -2.84
N PRO A 211 23.21 13.68 -1.94
CA PRO A 211 21.79 13.46 -1.71
C PRO A 211 20.96 13.68 -2.98
N ILE A 212 20.04 12.77 -3.21
CA ILE A 212 19.07 12.89 -4.30
C ILE A 212 18.07 14.00 -3.98
N LEU A 213 17.67 14.77 -4.99
CA LEU A 213 16.69 15.85 -4.85
C LEU A 213 15.27 15.31 -4.63
N LEU A 214 15.05 14.65 -3.49
CA LEU A 214 13.76 14.06 -3.13
C LEU A 214 12.79 15.17 -2.69
N LYS A 215 11.66 15.31 -3.37
CA LYS A 215 10.65 16.36 -3.14
C LYS A 215 9.44 15.88 -2.36
N GLY A 216 9.12 14.61 -2.45
CA GLY A 216 7.97 14.08 -1.73
C GLY A 216 7.80 12.58 -1.84
N VAL A 217 6.87 12.07 -1.02
CA VAL A 217 6.48 10.68 -1.00
C VAL A 217 4.96 10.56 -0.92
N ALA A 218 4.39 9.64 -1.70
CA ALA A 218 3.01 9.21 -1.60
C ALA A 218 2.95 7.82 -0.95
N LEU A 219 2.10 7.67 0.05
CA LEU A 219 1.92 6.47 0.87
C LEU A 219 0.48 5.99 0.70
N MET A 220 0.25 5.00 -0.15
CA MET A 220 -1.08 4.43 -0.39
C MET A 220 -1.29 3.20 0.49
N GLY A 221 -2.43 3.15 1.23
CA GLY A 221 -2.64 2.09 2.21
C GLY A 221 -1.56 2.13 3.30
N GLU A 222 -1.46 3.24 4.01
CA GLU A 222 -0.38 3.61 4.93
C GLU A 222 -0.17 2.56 6.03
N ALA A 223 1.07 2.07 6.17
CA ALA A 223 1.49 1.07 7.13
C ALA A 223 2.70 1.50 8.00
N ILE A 224 3.14 2.76 7.93
CA ILE A 224 4.34 3.23 8.66
C ILE A 224 4.21 3.13 10.18
N ASN A 225 2.98 3.00 10.73
CA ASN A 225 2.71 2.83 12.15
C ASN A 225 1.97 1.52 12.48
N ILE A 226 2.20 0.46 11.68
CA ILE A 226 1.47 -0.83 11.80
C ILE A 226 1.53 -1.42 13.23
N VAL A 227 2.60 -1.16 13.96
CA VAL A 227 2.76 -1.61 15.34
C VAL A 227 1.69 -1.05 16.26
N GLU A 228 1.25 0.20 16.03
CA GLU A 228 0.28 0.90 16.88
C GLU A 228 -1.16 0.42 16.65
N TYR A 229 -1.50 0.04 15.42
CA TYR A 229 -2.85 -0.42 15.11
C TYR A 229 -2.98 -1.95 15.02
N ARG A 230 -1.91 -2.71 15.33
CA ARG A 230 -2.02 -4.17 15.51
C ARG A 230 -2.84 -4.48 16.75
N GLN A 231 -4.00 -5.09 16.56
CA GLN A 231 -4.95 -5.34 17.63
C GLN A 231 -4.49 -6.47 18.55
N ARG A 232 -4.18 -6.08 19.78
CA ARG A 232 -3.90 -6.94 20.92
C ARG A 232 -4.75 -6.45 22.09
N GLN A 233 -5.11 -7.33 23.02
CA GLN A 233 -6.04 -7.00 24.10
C GLN A 233 -5.68 -5.70 24.85
N GLN A 234 -4.40 -5.47 25.12
CA GLN A 234 -3.93 -4.29 25.87
C GLN A 234 -3.60 -3.08 24.99
N ASN A 235 -3.53 -3.25 23.66
CA ASN A 235 -3.33 -2.12 22.75
C ASN A 235 -4.67 -1.45 22.46
N ILE A 236 -5.15 -0.63 23.40
CA ILE A 236 -6.46 0.03 23.29
C ILE A 236 -6.55 1.03 22.14
N VAL A 237 -5.44 1.67 21.79
CA VAL A 237 -5.38 2.60 20.63
C VAL A 237 -5.81 1.91 19.35
N SER A 238 -5.40 0.66 19.15
CA SER A 238 -5.71 -0.11 17.96
C SER A 238 -7.21 -0.32 17.71
N TYR A 239 -8.02 -0.41 18.76
CA TYR A 239 -9.49 -0.48 18.63
C TYR A 239 -10.10 0.88 18.32
N ALA A 240 -9.63 1.94 18.97
CA ALA A 240 -10.11 3.29 18.72
C ALA A 240 -9.84 3.75 17.28
N VAL A 241 -8.61 3.57 16.77
CA VAL A 241 -8.23 3.96 15.41
C VAL A 241 -8.88 3.09 14.32
N SER A 242 -9.41 1.92 14.66
CA SER A 242 -10.14 1.08 13.71
C SER A 242 -11.58 1.53 13.51
N LEU A 243 -12.20 2.16 14.51
CA LEU A 243 -13.63 2.48 14.50
C LEU A 243 -14.09 3.30 13.27
N PRO A 244 -13.35 4.28 12.76
CA PRO A 244 -13.74 5.01 11.55
C PRO A 244 -13.96 4.12 10.32
N THR A 245 -13.07 3.14 10.10
CA THR A 245 -13.23 2.15 9.02
C THR A 245 -14.39 1.20 9.27
N LEU A 246 -14.59 0.75 10.53
CA LEU A 246 -15.77 -0.06 10.87
C LEU A 246 -17.06 0.70 10.61
N ALA A 247 -17.08 2.01 10.89
CA ALA A 247 -18.21 2.88 10.60
C ALA A 247 -18.47 3.04 9.09
N ALA A 248 -17.42 3.17 8.28
CA ALA A 248 -17.54 3.22 6.83
C ALA A 248 -18.13 1.92 6.27
N LEU A 249 -17.67 0.77 6.76
CA LEU A 249 -18.19 -0.54 6.36
C LEU A 249 -19.66 -0.74 6.79
N ALA A 250 -20.02 -0.35 8.01
CA ALA A 250 -21.40 -0.40 8.48
C ALA A 250 -22.31 0.52 7.63
N TRP A 251 -21.79 1.68 7.26
CA TRP A 251 -22.47 2.60 6.34
C TRP A 251 -22.69 1.97 4.97
N TYR A 252 -21.62 1.42 4.37
CA TYR A 252 -21.69 0.78 3.05
C TYR A 252 -22.73 -0.35 3.01
N HIS A 253 -22.71 -1.23 4.01
CA HIS A 253 -23.62 -2.39 4.10
C HIS A 253 -25.03 -2.08 4.67
N ASN A 254 -25.36 -0.79 4.86
CA ASN A 254 -26.65 -0.33 5.39
C ASN A 254 -26.99 -0.92 6.77
N LYS A 255 -25.98 -1.05 7.66
CA LYS A 255 -26.14 -1.55 9.03
C LYS A 255 -26.30 -0.44 10.07
N VAL A 256 -26.27 0.82 9.65
CA VAL A 256 -26.40 2.02 10.50
C VAL A 256 -27.39 3.01 9.92
N VAL A 257 -27.93 3.89 10.76
CA VAL A 257 -28.84 4.96 10.35
C VAL A 257 -28.05 6.18 9.86
N ARG A 258 -28.24 6.56 8.61
CA ARG A 258 -27.43 7.61 7.93
C ARG A 258 -27.81 9.05 8.32
N LYS A 259 -29.06 9.34 8.69
CA LYS A 259 -29.56 10.65 9.20
C LYS A 259 -29.11 11.85 8.33
N ASP A 260 -29.37 11.84 7.06
CA ASP A 260 -29.01 12.93 6.10
C ASP A 260 -27.54 13.35 6.09
N LYS A 261 -26.63 12.48 6.51
CA LYS A 261 -25.18 12.70 6.51
C LYS A 261 -24.54 12.16 5.24
N THR A 262 -23.36 12.69 4.91
CA THR A 262 -22.43 12.03 3.97
C THR A 262 -21.61 10.96 4.70
N LEU A 263 -20.97 10.07 3.94
CA LEU A 263 -20.03 9.08 4.51
C LEU A 263 -18.94 9.76 5.33
N GLU A 264 -18.33 10.82 4.79
CA GLU A 264 -17.24 11.56 5.42
C GLU A 264 -17.69 12.16 6.76
N GLN A 265 -18.89 12.76 6.82
CA GLN A 265 -19.45 13.31 8.06
C GLN A 265 -19.67 12.22 9.11
N PHE A 266 -20.19 11.07 8.70
CA PHE A 266 -20.43 9.95 9.60
C PHE A 266 -19.13 9.35 10.15
N VAL A 267 -18.15 9.12 9.27
CA VAL A 267 -16.81 8.64 9.65
C VAL A 267 -16.11 9.64 10.57
N GLN A 268 -16.24 10.94 10.31
CA GLN A 268 -15.65 11.98 11.16
C GLN A 268 -16.29 12.03 12.55
N GLU A 269 -17.59 11.76 12.68
CA GLU A 269 -18.24 11.63 14.00
C GLU A 269 -17.78 10.39 14.75
N ALA A 270 -17.68 9.25 14.04
CA ALA A 270 -17.10 8.03 14.62
C ALA A 270 -15.66 8.25 15.11
N TRP A 271 -14.87 9.01 14.34
CA TRP A 271 -13.52 9.39 14.73
C TRP A 271 -13.48 10.26 15.98
N ARG A 272 -14.33 11.29 16.07
CA ARG A 272 -14.43 12.12 17.28
C ARG A 272 -14.82 11.30 18.52
N PHE A 273 -15.81 10.43 18.39
CA PHE A 273 -16.21 9.53 19.45
C PHE A 273 -15.07 8.58 19.84
N ALA A 274 -14.34 8.04 18.86
CA ALA A 274 -13.21 7.15 19.11
C ALA A 274 -12.10 7.81 19.93
N GLN A 275 -11.77 9.06 19.65
CA GLN A 275 -10.71 9.81 20.34
C GLN A 275 -11.06 10.25 21.75
N THR A 276 -12.34 10.46 22.05
CA THR A 276 -12.81 11.05 23.30
C THR A 276 -13.42 10.00 24.22
N GLU A 277 -14.62 9.59 23.96
CA GLU A 277 -15.40 8.73 24.85
C GLU A 277 -14.92 7.27 24.81
N TYR A 278 -14.73 6.71 23.60
CA TYR A 278 -14.39 5.31 23.45
C TYR A 278 -12.98 4.99 23.97
N LEU A 279 -11.97 5.79 23.61
CA LEU A 279 -10.61 5.60 24.14
C LEU A 279 -10.56 5.72 25.67
N THR A 280 -11.30 6.68 26.24
CA THR A 280 -11.41 6.85 27.68
C THR A 280 -12.07 5.63 28.36
N ALA A 281 -13.14 5.10 27.78
CA ALA A 281 -13.80 3.89 28.25
C ALA A 281 -12.86 2.67 28.22
N LEU A 282 -12.15 2.50 27.11
CA LEU A 282 -11.14 1.43 26.98
C LEU A 282 -10.01 1.56 28.00
N PHE A 283 -9.58 2.79 28.32
CA PHE A 283 -8.53 3.05 29.31
C PHE A 283 -8.98 2.72 30.75
N LYS A 284 -10.25 2.97 31.07
CA LYS A 284 -10.82 2.55 32.37
C LYS A 284 -10.83 1.03 32.55
N GLY A 285 -10.97 0.26 31.47
CA GLY A 285 -10.96 -1.20 31.49
C GLY A 285 -11.98 -1.75 32.51
N ASN A 286 -11.54 -2.57 33.47
CA ASN A 286 -12.41 -3.17 34.47
C ASN A 286 -12.99 -2.18 35.50
N SER A 287 -12.48 -0.94 35.57
CA SER A 287 -12.98 0.09 36.49
C SER A 287 -14.12 0.94 35.91
N ILE A 288 -14.55 0.70 34.67
CA ILE A 288 -15.72 1.36 34.08
C ILE A 288 -16.99 0.91 34.81
N ASP A 289 -17.86 1.87 35.17
CA ASP A 289 -19.15 1.51 35.74
C ASP A 289 -20.13 0.95 34.71
N ALA A 290 -21.15 0.21 35.16
CA ALA A 290 -22.06 -0.50 34.28
C ALA A 290 -22.89 0.42 33.38
N ALA A 291 -23.29 1.58 33.88
CA ALA A 291 -24.11 2.54 33.13
C ALA A 291 -23.27 3.20 32.00
N GLU A 292 -22.04 3.57 32.30
CA GLU A 292 -21.11 4.07 31.28
C GLU A 292 -20.77 3.00 30.25
N ARG A 293 -20.49 1.77 30.66
CA ARG A 293 -20.25 0.64 29.76
C ARG A 293 -21.43 0.43 28.80
N ASP A 294 -22.65 0.47 29.31
CA ASP A 294 -23.86 0.31 28.50
C ASP A 294 -24.02 1.45 27.48
N ARG A 295 -23.83 2.69 27.90
CA ARG A 295 -23.88 3.86 27.04
C ARG A 295 -22.85 3.79 25.93
N ILE A 296 -21.61 3.41 26.23
CA ILE A 296 -20.54 3.26 25.22
C ILE A 296 -20.85 2.11 24.26
N ALA A 297 -21.36 0.98 24.76
CA ALA A 297 -21.77 -0.14 23.91
C ALA A 297 -22.87 0.25 22.91
N GLN A 298 -23.87 1.05 23.33
CA GLN A 298 -24.91 1.58 22.46
C GLN A 298 -24.32 2.52 21.38
N ARG A 299 -23.40 3.41 21.77
CA ARG A 299 -22.72 4.30 20.82
C ARG A 299 -21.87 3.53 19.81
N LEU A 300 -21.20 2.45 20.23
CA LEU A 300 -20.44 1.58 19.33
C LEU A 300 -21.37 0.87 18.32
N GLU A 301 -22.56 0.41 18.75
CA GLU A 301 -23.57 -0.14 17.85
C GLU A 301 -24.01 0.91 16.80
N GLU A 302 -24.28 2.14 17.21
CA GLU A 302 -24.69 3.23 16.29
C GLU A 302 -23.68 3.49 15.18
N TYR A 303 -22.37 3.32 15.44
CA TYR A 303 -21.32 3.53 14.44
C TYR A 303 -20.93 2.26 13.69
N SER A 304 -20.79 1.14 14.38
CA SER A 304 -20.23 -0.09 13.81
C SER A 304 -21.27 -1.05 13.24
N GLY A 305 -22.55 -0.88 13.59
CA GLY A 305 -23.62 -1.81 13.24
C GLY A 305 -23.54 -3.16 13.97
N ILE A 306 -22.63 -3.33 14.90
CA ILE A 306 -22.51 -4.52 15.74
C ILE A 306 -23.35 -4.32 17.02
N PRO A 307 -24.23 -5.25 17.41
CA PRO A 307 -25.11 -5.10 18.56
C PRO A 307 -24.38 -4.72 19.85
N ALA A 308 -24.97 -3.81 20.66
CA ALA A 308 -24.43 -3.41 21.96
C ALA A 308 -24.21 -4.59 22.92
N ALA A 309 -25.04 -5.63 22.81
CA ALA A 309 -24.87 -6.87 23.56
C ALA A 309 -23.47 -7.50 23.33
N TYR A 310 -23.03 -7.56 22.07
CA TYR A 310 -21.70 -8.04 21.72
C TYR A 310 -20.60 -7.24 22.44
N TYR A 311 -20.71 -5.91 22.44
CA TYR A 311 -19.71 -5.05 23.09
C TYR A 311 -19.68 -5.19 24.61
N ARG A 312 -20.85 -5.42 25.25
CA ARG A 312 -20.92 -5.71 26.69
C ARG A 312 -20.20 -7.01 27.07
N GLU A 313 -20.32 -8.03 26.22
CA GLU A 313 -19.71 -9.36 26.42
C GLU A 313 -18.22 -9.40 26.10
N HIS A 314 -17.74 -8.45 25.28
CA HIS A 314 -16.36 -8.44 24.78
C HIS A 314 -15.57 -7.20 25.22
N ASP A 315 -15.83 -6.69 26.42
CA ASP A 315 -15.12 -5.55 27.03
C ASP A 315 -15.01 -4.32 26.11
N LEU A 316 -16.08 -4.00 25.40
CA LEU A 316 -16.18 -2.92 24.40
C LEU A 316 -15.25 -3.07 23.21
N ARG A 317 -14.74 -4.26 22.93
CA ARG A 317 -13.74 -4.50 21.87
C ARG A 317 -14.29 -5.39 20.77
N ILE A 318 -13.91 -5.06 19.53
CA ILE A 318 -13.99 -5.95 18.38
C ILE A 318 -12.73 -5.81 17.56
N THR A 319 -12.11 -6.92 17.17
CA THR A 319 -11.00 -6.88 16.23
C THR A 319 -11.52 -6.73 14.79
N LYS A 320 -10.73 -6.16 13.91
CA LYS A 320 -11.07 -6.05 12.47
C LYS A 320 -11.41 -7.41 11.86
N GLU A 321 -10.62 -8.44 12.19
CA GLU A 321 -10.89 -9.82 11.74
C GLU A 321 -12.23 -10.35 12.23
N ARG A 322 -12.55 -10.13 13.52
CA ARG A 322 -13.83 -10.53 14.06
C ARG A 322 -15.00 -9.75 13.44
N TYR A 323 -14.79 -8.45 13.25
CA TYR A 323 -15.78 -7.57 12.63
C TYR A 323 -16.20 -8.04 11.24
N ARG A 324 -15.25 -8.50 10.42
CA ARG A 324 -15.51 -9.04 9.09
C ARG A 324 -16.54 -10.19 9.10
N GLY A 325 -16.50 -11.02 10.14
CA GLY A 325 -17.45 -12.13 10.32
C GLY A 325 -18.75 -11.75 11.01
N GLU A 326 -18.74 -10.72 11.85
CA GLU A 326 -19.90 -10.37 12.68
C GLU A 326 -20.88 -9.40 11.98
N LEU A 327 -20.40 -8.46 11.13
CA LEU A 327 -21.25 -7.42 10.56
C LEU A 327 -22.44 -7.96 9.76
N LEU A 328 -22.21 -8.97 8.91
CA LEU A 328 -23.23 -9.58 8.05
C LEU A 328 -23.54 -11.03 8.44
N LYS A 329 -23.29 -11.40 9.68
CA LYS A 329 -23.54 -12.75 10.21
C LYS A 329 -24.99 -13.19 10.06
N ASP A 330 -25.93 -12.26 10.24
CA ASP A 330 -27.37 -12.46 10.01
C ASP A 330 -27.72 -12.85 8.58
N ARG A 331 -26.82 -12.53 7.62
CA ARG A 331 -26.95 -12.90 6.20
C ARG A 331 -26.05 -14.09 5.82
N GLY A 332 -25.30 -14.63 6.76
CA GLY A 332 -24.33 -15.72 6.50
C GLY A 332 -23.15 -15.29 5.63
N LEU A 333 -22.74 -14.01 5.66
CA LEU A 333 -21.71 -13.45 4.81
C LEU A 333 -20.48 -12.98 5.60
N LEU A 334 -19.30 -13.17 4.99
CA LEU A 334 -18.00 -12.66 5.45
C LEU A 334 -17.53 -11.53 4.54
N LEU A 335 -17.00 -10.44 5.14
CA LEU A 335 -16.42 -9.33 4.40
C LEU A 335 -15.00 -9.62 3.92
N GLY A 336 -14.60 -9.00 2.80
CA GLY A 336 -13.22 -8.97 2.33
C GLY A 336 -12.27 -8.26 3.30
N ARG A 337 -11.00 -8.70 3.32
CA ARG A 337 -9.96 -8.10 4.16
C ARG A 337 -9.32 -6.89 3.48
N ASN A 338 -8.97 -7.03 2.21
CA ASN A 338 -8.40 -5.92 1.44
C ASN A 338 -9.48 -4.87 1.11
N ASP A 339 -10.71 -5.33 0.88
CA ASP A 339 -11.84 -4.45 0.61
C ASP A 339 -13.11 -5.06 1.20
N GLY A 340 -13.57 -4.46 2.29
CA GLY A 340 -14.73 -4.95 3.04
C GLY A 340 -16.07 -4.74 2.35
N ARG A 341 -16.11 -4.15 1.16
CA ARG A 341 -17.30 -4.07 0.31
C ARG A 341 -17.62 -5.42 -0.35
N TYR A 342 -16.56 -6.20 -0.66
CA TYR A 342 -16.69 -7.56 -1.19
C TYR A 342 -17.14 -8.52 -0.10
N VAL A 343 -18.01 -9.44 -0.47
CA VAL A 343 -18.57 -10.42 0.46
C VAL A 343 -18.62 -11.81 -0.16
N ALA A 344 -18.49 -12.84 0.68
CA ALA A 344 -18.70 -14.23 0.28
C ALA A 344 -19.46 -15.00 1.38
N PRO A 345 -20.17 -16.09 1.05
CA PRO A 345 -20.83 -16.94 2.04
C PRO A 345 -19.85 -17.47 3.08
N MET A 346 -20.20 -17.38 4.37
CA MET A 346 -19.46 -18.08 5.43
C MET A 346 -19.67 -19.58 5.31
N THR A 347 -18.58 -20.33 5.43
CA THR A 347 -18.63 -21.80 5.50
C THR A 347 -18.08 -22.29 6.83
N ASP A 348 -18.47 -23.50 7.27
CA ASP A 348 -18.00 -24.10 8.52
C ASP A 348 -16.47 -24.31 8.54
N LYS A 349 -15.84 -24.37 7.39
CA LYS A 349 -14.38 -24.54 7.21
C LYS A 349 -13.63 -23.22 7.05
N GLY A 350 -14.33 -22.07 7.14
CA GLY A 350 -13.79 -20.77 6.74
C GLY A 350 -13.76 -20.62 5.22
N LEU A 351 -13.22 -19.51 4.73
CA LEU A 351 -13.00 -19.31 3.29
C LEU A 351 -11.59 -19.77 2.93
N ALA A 352 -11.47 -20.44 1.79
CA ALA A 352 -10.17 -20.78 1.21
C ALA A 352 -9.41 -19.51 0.78
N GLU A 353 -10.15 -18.48 0.32
CA GLU A 353 -9.61 -17.21 -0.15
C GLU A 353 -10.39 -16.02 0.41
N ASP A 354 -9.73 -14.86 0.47
CA ASP A 354 -10.37 -13.61 0.88
C ASP A 354 -11.40 -13.16 -0.18
N PRO A 355 -12.63 -12.74 0.18
CA PRO A 355 -13.63 -12.30 -0.79
C PRO A 355 -13.15 -11.21 -1.74
N SER A 356 -12.27 -10.33 -1.27
CA SER A 356 -11.71 -9.24 -2.08
C SER A 356 -10.55 -9.67 -2.99
N SER A 357 -10.06 -10.92 -2.93
CA SER A 357 -9.01 -11.42 -3.82
C SER A 357 -9.44 -11.40 -5.30
N VAL A 358 -10.74 -11.40 -5.56
CA VAL A 358 -11.31 -11.25 -6.90
C VAL A 358 -10.81 -10.01 -7.65
N ILE A 359 -10.47 -8.94 -6.93
CA ILE A 359 -9.94 -7.69 -7.50
C ILE A 359 -8.68 -7.96 -8.33
N THR A 360 -7.83 -8.87 -7.86
CA THR A 360 -6.52 -9.14 -8.46
C THR A 360 -6.55 -10.22 -9.54
N VAL A 361 -7.71 -10.86 -9.73
CA VAL A 361 -7.88 -11.89 -10.76
C VAL A 361 -7.67 -11.27 -12.14
N GLY A 362 -6.82 -11.91 -12.92
CA GLY A 362 -6.52 -11.45 -14.28
C GLY A 362 -5.39 -10.42 -14.40
N PHE A 363 -4.98 -9.73 -13.33
CA PHE A 363 -3.87 -8.75 -13.42
C PHE A 363 -2.59 -9.36 -14.01
N LYS A 364 -2.16 -10.53 -13.54
CA LYS A 364 -0.98 -11.22 -14.10
C LYS A 364 -1.17 -11.50 -15.60
N ARG A 365 -2.35 -11.96 -16.03
CA ARG A 365 -2.66 -12.19 -17.44
C ARG A 365 -2.61 -10.91 -18.25
N PHE A 366 -3.28 -9.85 -17.80
CA PHE A 366 -3.28 -8.56 -18.49
C PHE A 366 -1.86 -7.98 -18.57
N PHE A 367 -1.06 -8.15 -17.53
CA PHE A 367 0.32 -7.68 -17.55
C PHE A 367 1.18 -8.48 -18.53
N THR A 368 1.04 -9.81 -18.56
CA THR A 368 1.73 -10.65 -19.55
C THR A 368 1.35 -10.28 -20.98
N ASP A 369 0.06 -10.02 -21.23
CA ASP A 369 -0.41 -9.56 -22.52
C ASP A 369 0.15 -8.17 -22.87
N TYR A 370 0.17 -7.24 -21.92
CA TYR A 370 0.72 -5.89 -22.07
C TYR A 370 2.22 -5.90 -22.38
N LEU A 371 2.99 -6.72 -21.65
CA LEU A 371 4.42 -6.89 -21.89
C LEU A 371 4.70 -7.31 -23.35
N ARG A 372 3.97 -8.31 -23.83
CA ARG A 372 4.20 -8.86 -25.19
C ARG A 372 3.67 -7.98 -26.30
N LYS A 373 2.46 -7.42 -26.15
CA LYS A 373 1.74 -6.75 -27.23
C LYS A 373 2.04 -5.27 -27.34
N ASP A 374 2.31 -4.64 -26.20
CA ASP A 374 2.52 -3.18 -26.12
C ASP A 374 3.98 -2.81 -25.87
N LEU A 375 4.70 -3.59 -25.04
CA LEU A 375 6.08 -3.27 -24.66
C LEU A 375 7.16 -4.10 -25.40
N ASP A 376 6.76 -5.01 -26.29
CA ASP A 376 7.66 -5.90 -27.04
C ASP A 376 8.60 -6.76 -26.17
N VAL A 377 8.19 -7.05 -24.92
CA VAL A 377 8.94 -7.88 -23.98
C VAL A 377 8.54 -9.34 -24.13
N ASP A 378 9.44 -10.14 -24.70
CA ASP A 378 9.28 -11.60 -24.84
C ASP A 378 10.42 -12.34 -24.13
N TRP A 379 10.64 -12.03 -22.88
CA TRP A 379 11.62 -12.71 -22.05
C TRP A 379 11.09 -14.08 -21.62
N PRO A 380 11.93 -15.13 -21.65
CA PRO A 380 11.49 -16.49 -21.32
C PRO A 380 11.26 -16.70 -19.82
N ASP A 381 11.71 -15.78 -18.97
CA ASP A 381 11.60 -15.90 -17.53
C ASP A 381 10.16 -15.72 -17.03
N GLU A 382 9.82 -16.40 -15.95
CA GLU A 382 8.53 -16.18 -15.29
C GLU A 382 8.50 -14.82 -14.60
N TYR A 383 7.41 -14.07 -14.82
CA TYR A 383 7.09 -12.88 -14.04
C TYR A 383 6.50 -13.28 -12.69
N VAL A 384 7.28 -13.13 -11.62
CA VAL A 384 6.92 -13.50 -10.24
C VAL A 384 6.17 -12.35 -9.58
N VAL A 385 4.85 -12.49 -9.40
CA VAL A 385 4.02 -11.42 -8.82
C VAL A 385 4.32 -11.19 -7.34
N LEU A 386 4.48 -12.28 -6.58
CA LEU A 386 4.70 -12.26 -5.14
C LEU A 386 5.67 -13.40 -4.76
N LYS A 387 6.66 -13.08 -3.96
CA LYS A 387 7.45 -14.06 -3.21
C LYS A 387 6.91 -14.12 -1.79
N GLU A 388 6.26 -15.20 -1.43
CA GLU A 388 5.78 -15.39 -0.06
C GLU A 388 6.95 -15.47 0.92
N VAL A 389 6.86 -14.64 1.96
CA VAL A 389 7.76 -14.64 3.12
C VAL A 389 6.88 -14.51 4.36
N GLY A 390 7.12 -15.37 5.34
CA GLY A 390 6.42 -15.29 6.62
C GLY A 390 6.63 -13.93 7.28
N LEU A 391 5.56 -13.30 7.78
CA LEU A 391 5.69 -12.02 8.46
C LEU A 391 6.63 -12.08 9.68
N GLU A 392 6.85 -13.26 10.24
CA GLU A 392 7.78 -13.51 11.34
C GLU A 392 9.23 -13.72 10.87
N GLU A 393 9.42 -14.12 9.62
CA GLU A 393 10.73 -14.24 8.98
C GLU A 393 11.27 -12.88 8.53
N TRP A 394 10.36 -11.93 8.27
CA TRP A 394 10.71 -10.59 7.87
C TRP A 394 11.24 -9.78 9.05
N LYS A 395 12.44 -9.21 8.90
CA LYS A 395 13.07 -8.38 9.93
C LYS A 395 12.55 -6.95 9.81
N TRP A 396 11.63 -6.58 10.70
CA TRP A 396 10.92 -5.29 10.71
C TRP A 396 11.75 -4.09 11.20
N GLY A 397 13.00 -4.28 11.55
CA GLY A 397 13.91 -3.19 11.92
C GLY A 397 14.31 -3.14 13.39
N GLY A 398 13.58 -3.80 14.27
CA GLY A 398 13.95 -3.92 15.67
C GLY A 398 13.66 -5.31 16.21
N SER A 399 14.50 -5.79 17.10
CA SER A 399 14.27 -7.04 17.83
C SER A 399 14.22 -6.78 19.33
N GLY A 400 13.17 -7.28 19.98
CA GLY A 400 12.99 -7.17 21.43
C GLY A 400 12.06 -6.03 21.86
N PRO A 401 11.74 -5.98 23.17
CA PRO A 401 10.71 -5.09 23.70
C PRO A 401 11.10 -3.60 23.72
N PHE A 402 12.37 -3.30 23.51
CA PHE A 402 12.93 -1.94 23.51
C PHE A 402 13.24 -1.42 22.10
N ALA A 403 12.79 -2.15 21.08
CA ALA A 403 13.03 -1.76 19.69
C ALA A 403 12.11 -0.60 19.30
N ASP A 404 12.69 0.41 18.65
CA ASP A 404 11.94 1.51 18.06
C ASP A 404 11.21 1.07 16.79
N TRP A 405 10.13 1.81 16.47
CA TRP A 405 9.44 1.73 15.19
C TRP A 405 9.64 3.05 14.43
N PRO A 406 10.74 3.19 13.65
CA PRO A 406 11.32 4.49 13.33
C PRO A 406 10.75 5.17 12.08
N TYR A 407 9.79 4.59 11.37
CA TYR A 407 9.45 5.01 10.01
C TYR A 407 8.81 6.40 9.92
N GLY A 408 8.00 6.78 10.91
CA GLY A 408 7.53 8.16 11.05
C GLY A 408 8.66 9.16 11.25
N ASP A 409 9.65 8.81 12.08
CA ASP A 409 10.83 9.62 12.38
C ASP A 409 11.80 9.69 11.19
N ARG A 410 11.88 8.65 10.35
CA ARG A 410 12.63 8.70 9.08
C ARG A 410 12.13 9.83 8.21
N LEU A 411 10.82 9.92 8.00
CA LEU A 411 10.22 11.00 7.23
C LEU A 411 10.39 12.37 7.91
N LEU A 412 10.29 12.44 9.24
CA LEU A 412 10.55 13.67 10.00
C LEU A 412 11.98 14.18 9.79
N LYS A 413 12.98 13.29 9.81
CA LYS A 413 14.38 13.67 9.52
C LYS A 413 14.52 14.25 8.13
N VAL A 414 13.92 13.62 7.12
CA VAL A 414 13.94 14.14 5.74
C VAL A 414 13.24 15.50 5.66
N MET A 415 12.10 15.69 6.33
CA MET A 415 11.39 16.99 6.40
C MET A 415 12.24 18.08 7.03
N LYS A 416 13.00 17.77 8.09
CA LYS A 416 13.92 18.72 8.76
C LYS A 416 15.09 19.12 7.85
N ALA A 417 15.65 18.15 7.12
CA ALA A 417 16.75 18.39 6.19
C ALA A 417 16.30 19.11 4.91
N ASN A 418 15.09 18.84 4.45
CA ASN A 418 14.54 19.42 3.22
C ASN A 418 13.19 20.14 3.49
N PRO A 419 13.18 21.49 3.61
CA PRO A 419 11.96 22.27 3.85
C PRO A 419 10.89 22.15 2.75
N ARG A 420 11.19 21.62 1.57
CA ARG A 420 10.24 21.40 0.47
C ARG A 420 9.73 19.98 0.35
N PHE A 421 10.24 19.06 1.15
CA PHE A 421 9.77 17.66 1.15
C PHE A 421 8.35 17.56 1.70
N ARG A 422 7.48 16.79 1.05
CA ARG A 422 6.05 16.64 1.36
C ARG A 422 5.63 15.18 1.39
N VAL A 423 4.58 14.89 2.15
CA VAL A 423 4.03 13.53 2.29
C VAL A 423 2.53 13.56 1.96
N LEU A 424 2.12 12.76 0.99
CA LEU A 424 0.73 12.43 0.71
C LEU A 424 0.43 11.07 1.32
N ILE A 425 -0.63 10.96 2.11
CA ILE A 425 -1.13 9.70 2.64
C ILE A 425 -2.53 9.45 2.10
N GLY A 426 -2.72 8.30 1.46
CA GLY A 426 -3.98 7.87 0.88
C GLY A 426 -4.43 6.52 1.45
N ASN A 427 -5.67 6.43 1.95
CA ASN A 427 -6.24 5.17 2.42
C ASN A 427 -7.69 5.03 1.93
N GLY A 428 -8.10 3.78 1.67
CA GLY A 428 -9.49 3.45 1.41
C GLY A 428 -10.34 3.41 2.67
N TYR A 429 -11.58 3.90 2.60
CA TYR A 429 -12.52 3.86 3.73
C TYR A 429 -12.83 2.43 4.19
N GLU A 430 -12.87 1.49 3.24
CA GLU A 430 -13.27 0.10 3.46
C GLU A 430 -12.08 -0.87 3.57
N ASP A 431 -10.86 -0.34 3.76
CA ASP A 431 -9.64 -1.11 3.99
C ASP A 431 -9.55 -1.58 5.45
N THR A 432 -9.72 -2.88 5.70
CA THR A 432 -9.58 -3.42 7.06
C THR A 432 -8.11 -3.72 7.45
N GLN A 433 -7.17 -3.63 6.53
CA GLN A 433 -5.74 -3.83 6.84
C GLN A 433 -5.11 -2.53 7.36
N THR A 434 -5.17 -1.46 6.57
CA THR A 434 -4.61 -0.15 6.88
C THR A 434 -5.72 0.89 6.97
N THR A 435 -6.25 1.07 8.18
CA THR A 435 -7.49 1.83 8.39
C THR A 435 -7.29 3.34 8.31
N VAL A 436 -8.32 4.07 7.88
CA VAL A 436 -8.28 5.55 7.78
C VAL A 436 -7.99 6.22 9.12
N GLY A 437 -8.48 5.67 10.22
CA GLY A 437 -8.19 6.21 11.56
C GLY A 437 -6.73 5.96 11.99
N ALA A 438 -6.12 4.83 11.59
CA ALA A 438 -4.70 4.59 11.85
C ALA A 438 -3.81 5.58 11.10
N ALA A 439 -4.12 5.86 9.82
CA ALA A 439 -3.40 6.86 9.04
C ALA A 439 -3.53 8.28 9.65
N ALA A 440 -4.73 8.67 10.08
CA ALA A 440 -4.94 9.94 10.77
C ALA A 440 -4.17 10.01 12.11
N TYR A 441 -4.10 8.91 12.83
CA TYR A 441 -3.33 8.81 14.07
C TYR A 441 -1.83 8.95 13.80
N ALA A 442 -1.30 8.25 12.79
CA ALA A 442 0.11 8.31 12.40
C ALA A 442 0.57 9.75 12.17
N VAL A 443 -0.16 10.52 11.35
CA VAL A 443 0.18 11.93 11.04
C VAL A 443 0.15 12.79 12.30
N ARG A 444 -0.83 12.60 13.19
CA ARG A 444 -0.98 13.39 14.41
C ARG A 444 0.11 13.12 15.45
N GLN A 445 0.68 11.92 15.46
CA GLN A 445 1.72 11.52 16.40
C GLN A 445 3.14 11.69 15.86
N ALA A 446 3.31 11.86 14.55
CA ALA A 446 4.62 11.87 13.91
C ALA A 446 5.46 13.15 14.16
N GLY A 447 4.87 14.20 14.77
CA GLY A 447 5.58 15.47 15.00
C GLY A 447 6.02 16.17 13.70
N TRP A 448 5.38 15.85 12.57
CA TRP A 448 5.71 16.46 11.29
C TRP A 448 5.30 17.95 11.26
N PRO A 449 6.10 18.82 10.61
CA PRO A 449 5.78 20.23 10.50
C PRO A 449 4.42 20.44 9.81
N GLU A 450 3.68 21.43 10.29
CA GLU A 450 2.37 21.77 9.75
C GLU A 450 2.42 22.05 8.24
N GLY A 451 1.38 21.61 7.52
CA GLY A 451 1.26 21.79 6.08
C GLY A 451 2.22 20.91 5.24
N ARG A 452 3.00 20.00 5.86
CA ARG A 452 3.95 19.14 5.15
C ARG A 452 3.37 17.75 4.81
N ALA A 453 2.31 17.35 5.46
CA ALA A 453 1.58 16.13 5.20
C ALA A 453 0.12 16.40 4.84
N ARG A 454 -0.42 15.64 3.92
CA ARG A 454 -1.83 15.62 3.55
C ARG A 454 -2.39 14.22 3.70
N LEU A 455 -3.56 14.11 4.32
CA LEU A 455 -4.39 12.91 4.37
C LEU A 455 -5.48 13.01 3.32
N SER A 456 -5.66 11.97 2.54
CA SER A 456 -6.76 11.81 1.60
C SER A 456 -7.39 10.43 1.77
N PHE A 457 -8.72 10.39 1.87
CA PHE A 457 -9.46 9.15 2.02
C PHE A 457 -10.33 8.92 0.80
N TYR A 458 -10.40 7.69 0.34
CA TYR A 458 -11.03 7.31 -0.91
C TYR A 458 -12.09 6.22 -0.68
N GLU A 459 -13.13 6.18 -1.50
CA GLU A 459 -14.02 5.02 -1.57
C GLU A 459 -13.23 3.80 -2.04
N GLY A 460 -13.44 2.66 -1.40
CA GLY A 460 -12.74 1.41 -1.71
C GLY A 460 -11.87 0.93 -0.57
N GLY A 461 -11.29 -0.25 -0.76
CA GLY A 461 -10.42 -0.91 0.21
C GLY A 461 -8.95 -0.55 0.03
N HIS A 462 -8.10 -1.54 0.20
CA HIS A 462 -6.64 -1.42 0.16
C HIS A 462 -6.13 -0.90 -1.20
N MET A 463 -6.74 -1.36 -2.28
CA MET A 463 -6.53 -0.88 -3.65
C MET A 463 -7.68 0.10 -4.03
N ALA A 464 -7.89 1.17 -3.26
CA ALA A 464 -9.02 2.10 -3.47
C ALA A 464 -9.04 2.68 -4.90
N TYR A 465 -7.90 2.79 -5.55
CA TYR A 465 -7.78 3.23 -6.94
C TYR A 465 -8.44 2.29 -7.97
N THR A 466 -8.93 1.12 -7.57
CA THR A 466 -9.76 0.27 -8.44
C THR A 466 -11.17 0.79 -8.62
N VAL A 467 -11.61 1.71 -7.76
CA VAL A 467 -12.84 2.49 -7.91
C VAL A 467 -12.57 3.69 -8.80
N GLU A 468 -13.33 3.87 -9.88
CA GLU A 468 -13.10 4.88 -10.91
C GLU A 468 -12.96 6.31 -10.33
N ARG A 469 -13.89 6.71 -9.45
CA ARG A 469 -13.85 8.02 -8.79
C ARG A 469 -12.59 8.19 -7.93
N SER A 470 -12.24 7.16 -7.19
CA SER A 470 -11.07 7.17 -6.30
C SER A 470 -9.76 7.17 -7.09
N ALA A 471 -9.72 6.48 -8.22
CA ALA A 471 -8.60 6.51 -9.18
C ALA A 471 -8.28 7.94 -9.62
N LYS A 472 -9.31 8.67 -10.06
CA LYS A 472 -9.16 10.08 -10.45
C LYS A 472 -8.70 10.95 -9.28
N MET A 473 -9.34 10.83 -8.13
CA MET A 473 -8.99 11.63 -6.94
C MET A 473 -7.55 11.39 -6.50
N PHE A 474 -7.12 10.11 -6.44
CA PHE A 474 -5.76 9.75 -6.04
C PHE A 474 -4.70 10.34 -7.00
N THR A 475 -4.91 10.23 -8.30
CA THR A 475 -3.95 10.77 -9.28
C THR A 475 -3.93 12.29 -9.31
N ASP A 476 -5.05 12.97 -9.01
CA ASP A 476 -5.10 14.42 -8.83
C ASP A 476 -4.33 14.85 -7.56
N ASP A 477 -4.41 14.07 -6.48
CA ASP A 477 -3.60 14.28 -5.28
C ASP A 477 -2.11 14.05 -5.54
N VAL A 478 -1.74 13.05 -6.34
CA VAL A 478 -0.35 12.82 -6.79
C VAL A 478 0.14 14.01 -7.65
N ARG A 479 -0.68 14.53 -8.56
CA ARG A 479 -0.33 15.75 -9.31
C ARG A 479 -0.13 16.95 -8.41
N THR A 480 -0.95 17.07 -7.37
CA THR A 480 -0.80 18.12 -6.35
C THR A 480 0.50 17.96 -5.56
N LEU A 481 0.91 16.74 -5.25
CA LEU A 481 2.20 16.44 -4.61
C LEU A 481 3.38 16.88 -5.47
N ILE A 482 3.31 16.60 -6.78
CA ILE A 482 4.36 16.93 -7.75
C ILE A 482 4.38 18.44 -8.07
N GLY A 483 3.21 19.08 -8.11
CA GLY A 483 3.04 20.47 -8.50
C GLY A 483 3.51 21.48 -7.46
N ALA A 484 3.54 22.77 -7.86
CA ALA A 484 3.94 23.88 -6.98
C ALA A 484 2.87 24.24 -5.94
N SER A 485 1.60 23.96 -6.19
CA SER A 485 0.47 24.35 -5.35
C SER A 485 0.10 23.23 -4.38
N TRP A 486 0.78 23.17 -3.24
CA TRP A 486 0.42 22.31 -2.12
C TRP A 486 -0.41 23.09 -1.12
N PRO A 487 -1.69 22.78 -0.92
CA PRO A 487 -2.50 23.50 0.07
C PRO A 487 -2.05 23.18 1.49
N ALA A 488 -1.92 24.21 2.31
CA ALA A 488 -1.52 24.13 3.72
C ALA A 488 -2.67 23.58 4.61
N GLN A 489 -3.32 22.48 4.24
CA GLN A 489 -4.38 21.91 5.07
C GLN A 489 -4.02 20.49 5.50
N LEU A 490 -3.86 20.30 6.81
CA LEU A 490 -4.24 19.05 7.47
C LEU A 490 -5.74 18.88 7.26
N ALA A 491 -6.18 17.72 6.78
CA ALA A 491 -7.60 17.37 6.80
C ALA A 491 -8.11 17.55 8.24
N ARG A 492 -9.08 18.47 8.43
CA ARG A 492 -9.71 18.77 9.71
C ARG A 492 -10.56 17.60 10.18
#